data_a11e065cb1c36c6e1f7ade48473ae97d
#
_entry.id   a11e065cb1c36c6e1f7ade48473ae97d
#
_cell.length_a   1.000
_cell.length_b   1.000
_cell.length_c   1.000
_cell.angle_alpha   90.00
_cell.angle_beta   90.00
_cell.angle_gamma   90.00
#
_symmetry.space_group_name_H-M   'P 1'
#
loop_
_entity.id
_entity.type
_entity.pdbx_description
1 polymer ?
#
loop_
_entity_poly.entity_id
_entity_poly.type
_entity_poly.pdbx_seq_one_letter_code
_entity_poly.pdbx_strand_id
1 'polypeptide(L)'
;MDSPHPIGFLVPNWTPPAKPERAVIEGRYCRLTPLDAKAHANDLFAAFSADKENFDWLYLPYGPFDTLADLTSWLTDVSSKDDPLFFTITTPSGQAVGVASYLRIDPPNGSIEVGHIHYAPILQRTPAATEVMYLMMKQAFELGYRRYEWKCNALNERSRKAALRLGLSYEGIFRQAAVPKGRNRDTAWYAAIDSEWPALKAAFETWLDPANFDSAGMQRRPLTRLTAGILNNPR
;
A
#
# COMPACT_ATOMS: atom_id res chain seq x y z
N MET A 1 -27.42 -14.85 -21.72
CA MET A 1 -28.29 -14.09 -22.66
C MET A 1 -27.66 -12.70 -22.78
N ASP A 2 -27.23 -12.34 -23.97
CA ASP A 2 -26.73 -10.99 -24.21
C ASP A 2 -27.92 -10.03 -24.14
N SER A 3 -27.80 -9.03 -23.30
CA SER A 3 -28.83 -7.97 -23.19
C SER A 3 -28.77 -7.10 -24.44
N PRO A 4 -29.93 -6.67 -24.98
CA PRO A 4 -29.96 -5.69 -26.07
C PRO A 4 -29.52 -4.29 -25.60
N HIS A 5 -29.29 -4.09 -24.28
CA HIS A 5 -28.86 -2.84 -23.71
C HIS A 5 -27.37 -2.91 -23.34
N PRO A 6 -26.64 -1.77 -23.37
CA PRO A 6 -25.22 -1.70 -22.96
C PRO A 6 -25.09 -1.91 -21.44
N ILE A 7 -24.82 -3.13 -21.05
CA ILE A 7 -24.56 -3.54 -19.65
C ILE A 7 -23.14 -4.09 -19.54
N GLY A 8 -22.58 -4.12 -18.32
CA GLY A 8 -21.27 -4.68 -18.06
C GLY A 8 -21.21 -6.18 -18.41
N PHE A 9 -20.00 -6.70 -18.61
CA PHE A 9 -19.78 -8.13 -18.85
C PHE A 9 -20.20 -8.96 -17.64
N LEU A 10 -20.60 -10.22 -17.91
CA LEU A 10 -20.94 -11.16 -16.86
C LEU A 10 -19.70 -11.54 -16.04
N VAL A 11 -19.87 -11.67 -14.73
CA VAL A 11 -18.85 -12.23 -13.82
C VAL A 11 -19.40 -13.58 -13.34
N PRO A 12 -19.21 -14.65 -14.14
CA PRO A 12 -19.78 -15.95 -13.82
C PRO A 12 -19.15 -16.53 -12.55
N ASN A 13 -19.97 -17.22 -11.75
CA ASN A 13 -19.53 -17.87 -10.51
C ASN A 13 -18.88 -16.92 -9.49
N TRP A 14 -19.25 -15.65 -9.51
CA TRP A 14 -18.73 -14.69 -8.54
C TRP A 14 -18.99 -15.14 -7.11
N THR A 15 -17.90 -15.27 -6.34
CA THR A 15 -17.95 -15.53 -4.91
C THR A 15 -17.15 -14.44 -4.21
N PRO A 16 -17.75 -13.71 -3.26
CA PRO A 16 -17.03 -12.70 -2.49
C PRO A 16 -15.79 -13.30 -1.81
N PRO A 17 -14.62 -12.65 -1.91
CA PRO A 17 -13.40 -13.08 -1.23
C PRO A 17 -13.54 -13.00 0.28
N ALA A 18 -12.72 -13.75 1.01
CA ALA A 18 -12.58 -13.60 2.45
C ALA A 18 -11.91 -12.25 2.78
N LYS A 19 -12.19 -11.72 3.97
CA LYS A 19 -11.43 -10.58 4.48
C LYS A 19 -9.98 -11.01 4.78
N PRO A 20 -8.99 -10.12 4.60
CA PRO A 20 -7.63 -10.40 5.03
C PRO A 20 -7.57 -10.68 6.53
N GLU A 21 -6.77 -11.67 6.91
CA GLU A 21 -6.57 -12.04 8.31
C GLU A 21 -5.47 -11.19 8.97
N ARG A 22 -5.52 -11.11 10.30
CA ARG A 22 -4.45 -10.57 11.15
C ARG A 22 -3.32 -11.60 11.27
N ALA A 23 -2.69 -11.95 10.17
CA ALA A 23 -1.61 -12.92 10.11
C ALA A 23 -0.30 -12.26 9.64
N VAL A 24 0.82 -12.87 10.02
CA VAL A 24 2.13 -12.41 9.55
C VAL A 24 2.29 -12.74 8.07
N ILE A 25 2.80 -11.79 7.30
CA ILE A 25 3.15 -11.98 5.89
C ILE A 25 4.67 -11.89 5.78
N GLU A 26 5.28 -13.01 5.44
CA GLU A 26 6.75 -13.12 5.34
C GLU A 26 7.24 -12.68 3.96
N GLY A 27 8.25 -11.83 3.94
CA GLY A 27 9.02 -11.45 2.76
C GLY A 27 10.50 -11.80 2.91
N ARG A 28 11.27 -11.50 1.88
CA ARG A 28 12.73 -11.65 1.89
C ARG A 28 13.41 -10.49 2.58
N TYR A 29 12.94 -9.28 2.33
CA TYR A 29 13.55 -8.02 2.78
C TYR A 29 12.82 -7.39 3.95
N CYS A 30 11.58 -7.81 4.21
CA CYS A 30 10.75 -7.32 5.29
C CYS A 30 9.73 -8.38 5.74
N ARG A 31 9.05 -8.06 6.83
CA ARG A 31 7.91 -8.82 7.34
C ARG A 31 6.80 -7.82 7.64
N LEU A 32 5.56 -8.17 7.31
CA LEU A 32 4.39 -7.44 7.80
C LEU A 32 3.79 -8.23 8.96
N THR A 33 3.76 -7.63 10.13
CA THR A 33 3.14 -8.21 11.33
C THR A 33 1.87 -7.45 11.67
N PRO A 34 0.82 -8.09 12.17
CA PRO A 34 -0.32 -7.37 12.72
C PRO A 34 0.15 -6.28 13.67
N LEU A 35 -0.41 -5.09 13.55
CA LEU A 35 -0.01 -3.97 14.40
C LEU A 35 -0.32 -4.27 15.86
N ASP A 36 0.71 -4.19 16.70
CA ASP A 36 0.64 -4.28 18.16
C ASP A 36 1.34 -3.05 18.75
N ALA A 37 0.55 -2.19 19.39
CA ALA A 37 1.06 -0.96 19.99
C ALA A 37 2.13 -1.23 21.05
N LYS A 38 1.93 -2.26 21.89
CA LYS A 38 2.86 -2.59 22.96
C LYS A 38 4.21 -3.08 22.44
N ALA A 39 4.19 -3.87 21.37
CA ALA A 39 5.41 -4.43 20.77
C ALA A 39 6.16 -3.42 19.91
N HIS A 40 5.44 -2.52 19.20
CA HIS A 40 6.02 -1.77 18.10
C HIS A 40 6.19 -0.27 18.36
N ALA A 41 5.52 0.31 19.39
CA ALA A 41 5.48 1.77 19.55
C ALA A 41 6.86 2.41 19.74
N ASN A 42 7.76 1.80 20.52
CA ASN A 42 9.10 2.34 20.77
C ASN A 42 9.92 2.44 19.48
N ASP A 43 9.97 1.35 18.73
CA ASP A 43 10.72 1.29 17.46
C ASP A 43 10.14 2.27 16.44
N LEU A 44 8.80 2.27 16.27
CA LEU A 44 8.13 3.17 15.35
C LEU A 44 8.35 4.63 15.72
N PHE A 45 8.28 4.99 17.00
CA PHE A 45 8.53 6.36 17.43
C PHE A 45 9.97 6.80 17.13
N ALA A 46 10.94 5.96 17.44
CA ALA A 46 12.34 6.23 17.13
C ALA A 46 12.57 6.35 15.63
N ALA A 47 12.01 5.45 14.83
CA ALA A 47 12.17 5.42 13.37
C ALA A 47 11.50 6.64 12.69
N PHE A 48 10.28 7.03 13.11
CA PHE A 48 9.55 8.18 12.57
C PHE A 48 10.17 9.51 12.97
N SER A 49 10.76 9.61 14.17
CA SER A 49 11.47 10.81 14.64
C SER A 49 12.72 11.16 13.80
N ALA A 50 13.14 10.29 12.89
CA ALA A 50 14.20 10.59 11.93
C ALA A 50 13.76 11.60 10.83
N ASP A 51 12.47 11.73 10.55
CA ASP A 51 11.88 12.78 9.70
C ASP A 51 11.74 14.09 10.51
N LYS A 52 12.82 14.87 10.58
CA LYS A 52 12.89 16.11 11.40
C LYS A 52 11.92 17.20 10.95
N GLU A 53 11.50 17.18 9.70
CA GLU A 53 10.59 18.18 9.11
C GLU A 53 9.14 17.71 9.14
N ASN A 54 8.86 16.49 9.60
CA ASN A 54 7.54 15.87 9.61
C ASN A 54 6.88 15.84 8.23
N PHE A 55 7.70 15.80 7.17
CA PHE A 55 7.21 15.86 5.79
C PHE A 55 6.38 14.63 5.41
N ASP A 56 6.72 13.46 5.95
CA ASP A 56 6.05 12.20 5.66
C ASP A 56 4.62 12.14 6.25
N TRP A 57 4.30 13.03 7.22
CA TRP A 57 2.97 13.17 7.81
C TRP A 57 2.04 14.15 7.08
N LEU A 58 2.56 14.90 6.10
CA LEU A 58 1.84 16.02 5.47
C LEU A 58 0.48 15.62 4.88
N TYR A 59 0.42 14.46 4.26
CA TYR A 59 -0.78 13.99 3.56
C TYR A 59 -1.58 12.93 4.33
N LEU A 60 -1.13 12.54 5.51
CA LEU A 60 -1.86 11.64 6.39
C LEU A 60 -2.91 12.41 7.21
N PRO A 61 -4.07 11.82 7.52
CA PRO A 61 -5.13 12.50 8.27
C PRO A 61 -4.81 12.66 9.77
N TYR A 62 -3.72 12.10 10.24
CA TYR A 62 -3.24 12.09 11.62
C TYR A 62 -1.73 12.43 11.65
N GLY A 63 -1.18 12.55 12.87
CA GLY A 63 0.24 12.89 13.09
C GLY A 63 0.62 14.30 12.55
N PRO A 64 1.88 14.70 12.74
CA PRO A 64 2.91 13.97 13.50
C PRO A 64 2.52 13.77 14.97
N PHE A 65 3.23 12.89 15.66
CA PHE A 65 3.06 12.64 17.11
C PHE A 65 4.29 13.16 17.84
N ASP A 66 4.08 14.10 18.77
CA ASP A 66 5.17 14.77 19.48
C ASP A 66 5.78 13.88 20.58
N THR A 67 4.99 12.94 21.11
CA THR A 67 5.43 12.05 22.18
C THR A 67 5.17 10.58 21.86
N LEU A 68 5.95 9.71 22.49
CA LEU A 68 5.73 8.26 22.43
C LEU A 68 4.32 7.89 22.95
N ALA A 69 3.82 8.59 23.96
CA ALA A 69 2.49 8.34 24.52
C ALA A 69 1.39 8.61 23.49
N ASP A 70 1.48 9.70 22.74
CA ASP A 70 0.51 10.05 21.70
C ASP A 70 0.52 9.03 20.57
N LEU A 71 1.72 8.64 20.09
CA LEU A 71 1.85 7.57 19.10
C LEU A 71 1.26 6.25 19.62
N THR A 72 1.60 5.86 20.86
CA THR A 72 1.11 4.61 21.46
C THR A 72 -0.41 4.60 21.58
N SER A 73 -1.00 5.73 21.97
CA SER A 73 -2.46 5.89 22.05
C SER A 73 -3.11 5.69 20.67
N TRP A 74 -2.57 6.34 19.63
CA TRP A 74 -3.05 6.17 18.26
C TRP A 74 -2.89 4.73 17.76
N LEU A 75 -1.71 4.11 17.96
CA LEU A 75 -1.47 2.72 17.58
C LEU A 75 -2.44 1.76 18.26
N THR A 76 -2.75 1.99 19.54
CA THR A 76 -3.71 1.20 20.32
C THR A 76 -5.11 1.30 19.71
N ASP A 77 -5.57 2.52 19.40
CA ASP A 77 -6.87 2.73 18.77
C ASP A 77 -6.98 2.00 17.42
N VAL A 78 -5.99 2.18 16.54
CA VAL A 78 -6.06 1.62 15.18
C VAL A 78 -5.80 0.12 15.13
N SER A 79 -5.05 -0.45 16.07
CA SER A 79 -4.77 -1.90 16.12
C SER A 79 -6.00 -2.74 16.45
N SER A 80 -7.02 -2.13 17.08
CA SER A 80 -8.28 -2.80 17.44
C SER A 80 -9.27 -2.93 16.26
N LYS A 81 -9.04 -2.19 15.16
CA LYS A 81 -9.99 -2.08 14.04
C LYS A 81 -9.70 -3.12 12.96
N ASP A 82 -10.77 -3.65 12.37
CA ASP A 82 -10.67 -4.58 11.23
C ASP A 82 -10.67 -3.85 9.87
N ASP A 83 -11.10 -2.59 9.85
CA ASP A 83 -11.04 -1.70 8.69
C ASP A 83 -10.90 -0.24 9.18
N PRO A 84 -9.72 0.36 9.03
CA PRO A 84 -8.49 -0.16 8.41
C PRO A 84 -7.82 -1.29 9.21
N LEU A 85 -7.36 -2.33 8.50
CA LEU A 85 -6.54 -3.41 9.05
C LEU A 85 -5.06 -3.08 8.94
N PHE A 86 -4.44 -2.66 10.04
CA PHE A 86 -3.06 -2.20 10.07
C PHE A 86 -2.04 -3.33 10.25
N PHE A 87 -0.93 -3.18 9.54
CA PHE A 87 0.29 -3.96 9.71
C PHE A 87 1.47 -3.06 10.06
N THR A 88 2.35 -3.56 10.92
CA THR A 88 3.68 -3.01 11.13
C THR A 88 4.65 -3.65 10.17
N ILE A 89 5.51 -2.84 9.56
CA ILE A 89 6.59 -3.30 8.70
C ILE A 89 7.83 -3.44 9.56
N THR A 90 8.37 -4.65 9.62
CA THR A 90 9.60 -4.94 10.36
C THR A 90 10.71 -5.36 9.41
N THR A 91 11.94 -5.00 9.79
CA THR A 91 13.16 -5.51 9.15
C THR A 91 13.31 -7.02 9.42
N PRO A 92 14.19 -7.74 8.70
CA PRO A 92 14.50 -9.13 9.03
C PRO A 92 15.05 -9.33 10.46
N SER A 93 15.65 -8.29 11.08
CA SER A 93 16.08 -8.31 12.48
C SER A 93 14.95 -8.05 13.48
N GLY A 94 13.72 -7.76 13.01
CA GLY A 94 12.54 -7.55 13.85
C GLY A 94 12.26 -6.09 14.24
N GLN A 95 13.10 -5.13 13.82
CA GLN A 95 12.89 -3.71 14.11
C GLN A 95 11.70 -3.15 13.33
N ALA A 96 10.77 -2.48 13.99
CA ALA A 96 9.63 -1.82 13.36
C ALA A 96 10.07 -0.50 12.68
N VAL A 97 9.78 -0.36 11.38
CA VAL A 97 10.25 0.76 10.55
C VAL A 97 9.17 1.42 9.70
N GLY A 98 7.92 1.02 9.85
CA GLY A 98 6.81 1.60 9.12
C GLY A 98 5.49 0.92 9.40
N VAL A 99 4.42 1.50 8.86
CA VAL A 99 3.07 0.93 8.89
C VAL A 99 2.42 1.02 7.52
N ALA A 100 1.51 0.10 7.25
CA ALA A 100 0.58 0.15 6.12
C ALA A 100 -0.72 -0.55 6.51
N SER A 101 -1.80 -0.31 5.79
CA SER A 101 -3.07 -0.98 6.07
C SER A 101 -3.80 -1.39 4.80
N TYR A 102 -4.66 -2.40 4.91
CA TYR A 102 -5.83 -2.53 4.06
C TYR A 102 -6.96 -1.67 4.63
N LEU A 103 -7.75 -1.09 3.75
CA LEU A 103 -8.95 -0.36 4.13
C LEU A 103 -9.99 -0.41 3.02
N ARG A 104 -11.21 0.04 3.33
CA ARG A 104 -12.34 -0.07 2.41
C ARG A 104 -12.43 -1.48 1.84
N ILE A 105 -12.38 -2.44 2.76
CA ILE A 105 -12.42 -3.87 2.45
C ILE A 105 -13.85 -4.22 2.10
N ASP A 106 -14.12 -4.42 0.80
CA ASP A 106 -15.46 -4.65 0.23
C ASP A 106 -15.54 -6.00 -0.50
N PRO A 107 -15.70 -7.11 0.22
CA PRO A 107 -15.80 -8.43 -0.39
C PRO A 107 -16.97 -8.57 -1.38
N PRO A 108 -18.18 -8.02 -1.14
CA PRO A 108 -19.28 -8.12 -2.09
C PRO A 108 -18.93 -7.62 -3.49
N ASN A 109 -18.15 -6.52 -3.58
CA ASN A 109 -17.69 -5.96 -4.84
C ASN A 109 -16.28 -6.45 -5.25
N GLY A 110 -15.60 -7.19 -4.38
CA GLY A 110 -14.24 -7.69 -4.60
C GLY A 110 -13.20 -6.58 -4.70
N SER A 111 -13.38 -5.48 -3.97
CA SER A 111 -12.42 -4.39 -3.94
C SER A 111 -11.77 -4.23 -2.57
N ILE A 112 -10.51 -3.81 -2.57
CA ILE A 112 -9.71 -3.55 -1.37
C ILE A 112 -8.70 -2.44 -1.67
N GLU A 113 -8.49 -1.54 -0.72
CA GLU A 113 -7.52 -0.46 -0.85
C GLU A 113 -6.30 -0.70 0.06
N VAL A 114 -5.10 -0.37 -0.42
CA VAL A 114 -3.93 -0.17 0.42
C VAL A 114 -3.78 1.31 0.74
N GLY A 115 -3.55 1.62 2.02
CA GLY A 115 -3.36 3.00 2.43
C GLY A 115 -2.74 3.12 3.81
N HIS A 116 -2.85 4.33 4.39
CA HIS A 116 -2.18 4.63 5.65
C HIS A 116 -0.69 4.28 5.66
N ILE A 117 -0.05 4.39 4.49
CA ILE A 117 1.35 4.02 4.29
C ILE A 117 2.22 5.10 4.91
N HIS A 118 2.96 4.72 5.94
CA HIS A 118 3.96 5.59 6.55
C HIS A 118 5.27 4.81 6.73
N TYR A 119 6.27 5.18 5.95
CA TYR A 119 7.59 4.57 5.95
C TYR A 119 8.59 5.49 6.61
N ALA A 120 9.25 5.04 7.66
CA ALA A 120 10.39 5.76 8.21
C ALA A 120 11.48 5.98 7.14
N PRO A 121 12.32 7.03 7.25
CA PRO A 121 13.36 7.32 6.27
C PRO A 121 14.27 6.13 5.95
N ILE A 122 14.57 5.27 6.93
CA ILE A 122 15.40 4.08 6.75
C ILE A 122 14.76 3.02 5.82
N LEU A 123 13.43 2.97 5.75
CA LEU A 123 12.70 2.04 4.88
C LEU A 123 12.54 2.61 3.46
N GLN A 124 12.47 3.94 3.30
CA GLN A 124 12.20 4.59 2.03
C GLN A 124 13.28 4.27 0.98
N ARG A 125 12.85 4.06 -0.27
CA ARG A 125 13.71 3.77 -1.44
C ARG A 125 14.54 2.49 -1.33
N THR A 126 14.13 1.56 -0.48
CA THR A 126 14.76 0.25 -0.33
C THR A 126 13.99 -0.84 -1.08
N PRO A 127 14.60 -2.02 -1.34
CA PRO A 127 13.86 -3.19 -1.81
C PRO A 127 12.72 -3.59 -0.87
N ALA A 128 12.91 -3.49 0.44
CA ALA A 128 11.89 -3.77 1.44
C ALA A 128 10.64 -2.91 1.25
N ALA A 129 10.78 -1.60 0.99
CA ALA A 129 9.64 -0.71 0.73
C ALA A 129 8.78 -1.14 -0.46
N THR A 130 9.39 -1.72 -1.49
CA THR A 130 8.69 -2.27 -2.66
C THR A 130 8.09 -3.63 -2.34
N GLU A 131 8.81 -4.47 -1.61
CA GLU A 131 8.32 -5.80 -1.21
C GLU A 131 7.06 -5.72 -0.34
N VAL A 132 6.96 -4.75 0.58
CA VAL A 132 5.73 -4.48 1.34
C VAL A 132 4.52 -4.37 0.41
N MET A 133 4.62 -3.54 -0.62
CA MET A 133 3.50 -3.33 -1.56
C MET A 133 3.23 -4.57 -2.41
N TYR A 134 4.27 -5.30 -2.82
CA TYR A 134 4.12 -6.57 -3.50
C TYR A 134 3.39 -7.60 -2.65
N LEU A 135 3.79 -7.76 -1.39
CA LEU A 135 3.19 -8.74 -0.46
C LEU A 135 1.72 -8.43 -0.20
N MET A 136 1.37 -7.17 0.03
CA MET A 136 -0.02 -6.75 0.24
C MET A 136 -0.85 -6.95 -1.04
N MET A 137 -0.35 -6.56 -2.20
CA MET A 137 -1.06 -6.76 -3.47
C MET A 137 -1.23 -8.26 -3.76
N LYS A 138 -0.19 -9.06 -3.54
CA LYS A 138 -0.22 -10.51 -3.71
C LYS A 138 -1.30 -11.15 -2.83
N GLN A 139 -1.33 -10.83 -1.54
CA GLN A 139 -2.33 -11.38 -0.63
C GLN A 139 -3.75 -11.02 -1.07
N ALA A 140 -3.99 -9.76 -1.48
CA ALA A 140 -5.31 -9.34 -1.92
C ALA A 140 -5.80 -10.14 -3.14
N PHE A 141 -4.98 -10.29 -4.18
CA PHE A 141 -5.36 -11.07 -5.36
C PHE A 141 -5.46 -12.58 -5.10
N GLU A 142 -4.61 -13.14 -4.24
CA GLU A 142 -4.68 -14.55 -3.83
C GLU A 142 -5.92 -14.86 -3.00
N LEU A 143 -6.47 -13.90 -2.25
CA LEU A 143 -7.77 -14.02 -1.59
C LEU A 143 -8.96 -13.97 -2.56
N GLY A 144 -8.74 -13.53 -3.81
CA GLY A 144 -9.78 -13.43 -4.83
C GLY A 144 -10.37 -12.02 -5.01
N TYR A 145 -9.76 -11.00 -4.43
CA TYR A 145 -10.15 -9.62 -4.77
C TYR A 145 -9.85 -9.38 -6.24
N ARG A 146 -10.80 -8.72 -6.92
CA ARG A 146 -10.67 -8.41 -8.35
C ARG A 146 -10.12 -7.01 -8.63
N ARG A 147 -10.02 -6.17 -7.56
CA ARG A 147 -9.59 -4.77 -7.65
C ARG A 147 -8.80 -4.38 -6.41
N TYR A 148 -7.59 -3.90 -6.63
CA TYR A 148 -6.68 -3.39 -5.61
C TYR A 148 -6.46 -1.89 -5.83
N GLU A 149 -6.84 -1.07 -4.86
CA GLU A 149 -6.91 0.39 -4.98
C GLU A 149 -5.78 1.10 -4.24
N TRP A 150 -5.41 2.24 -4.78
CA TRP A 150 -4.53 3.21 -4.15
C TRP A 150 -5.10 4.61 -4.33
N LYS A 151 -5.24 5.36 -3.23
CA LYS A 151 -5.74 6.73 -3.24
C LYS A 151 -4.78 7.65 -2.51
N CYS A 152 -4.48 8.80 -3.11
CA CYS A 152 -3.63 9.79 -2.47
C CYS A 152 -4.13 11.21 -2.75
N ASN A 153 -3.65 12.17 -1.96
CA ASN A 153 -3.85 13.59 -2.28
C ASN A 153 -3.27 13.87 -3.68
N ALA A 154 -4.02 14.56 -4.53
CA ALA A 154 -3.61 14.88 -5.91
C ALA A 154 -2.29 15.70 -5.94
N LEU A 155 -1.97 16.42 -4.87
CA LEU A 155 -0.72 17.16 -4.70
C LEU A 155 0.45 16.30 -4.20
N ASN A 156 0.19 15.06 -3.74
CA ASN A 156 1.23 14.16 -3.28
C ASN A 156 1.94 13.47 -4.46
N GLU A 157 2.85 14.19 -5.08
CA GLU A 157 3.59 13.70 -6.26
C GLU A 157 4.39 12.43 -5.97
N ARG A 158 4.96 12.28 -4.76
CA ARG A 158 5.70 11.08 -4.35
C ARG A 158 4.80 9.84 -4.38
N SER A 159 3.59 9.96 -3.81
CA SER A 159 2.61 8.87 -3.77
C SER A 159 2.07 8.54 -5.17
N ARG A 160 1.80 9.56 -5.99
CA ARG A 160 1.37 9.38 -7.38
C ARG A 160 2.41 8.63 -8.22
N LYS A 161 3.69 9.02 -8.11
CA LYS A 161 4.80 8.34 -8.78
C LYS A 161 4.99 6.90 -8.26
N ALA A 162 4.78 6.68 -6.95
CA ALA A 162 4.84 5.35 -6.37
C ALA A 162 3.75 4.43 -6.93
N ALA A 163 2.50 4.88 -6.99
CA ALA A 163 1.39 4.11 -7.56
C ALA A 163 1.68 3.66 -9.01
N LEU A 164 2.09 4.59 -9.87
CA LEU A 164 2.45 4.28 -11.26
C LEU A 164 3.65 3.32 -11.35
N ARG A 165 4.68 3.55 -10.53
CA ARG A 165 5.87 2.68 -10.49
C ARG A 165 5.50 1.24 -10.10
N LEU A 166 4.53 1.08 -9.20
CA LEU A 166 4.03 -0.22 -8.74
C LEU A 166 3.04 -0.86 -9.73
N GLY A 167 2.73 -0.19 -10.84
CA GLY A 167 1.88 -0.71 -11.89
C GLY A 167 0.37 -0.50 -11.67
N LEU A 168 -0.01 0.42 -10.77
CA LEU A 168 -1.42 0.80 -10.64
C LEU A 168 -1.77 1.87 -11.66
N SER A 169 -2.79 1.64 -12.46
CA SER A 169 -3.27 2.54 -13.50
C SER A 169 -4.03 3.74 -12.90
N TYR A 170 -3.78 4.93 -13.45
CA TYR A 170 -4.47 6.15 -13.03
C TYR A 170 -5.90 6.17 -13.58
N GLU A 171 -6.88 6.49 -12.72
CA GLU A 171 -8.30 6.49 -13.07
C GLU A 171 -8.96 7.88 -13.02
N GLY A 172 -8.33 8.84 -12.33
CA GLY A 172 -8.88 10.20 -12.29
C GLY A 172 -8.70 10.91 -10.96
N ILE A 173 -9.27 12.10 -10.84
CA ILE A 173 -9.25 12.92 -9.62
C ILE A 173 -10.68 13.17 -9.14
N PHE A 174 -10.96 12.80 -7.89
CA PHE A 174 -12.10 13.27 -7.14
C PHE A 174 -11.80 14.65 -6.57
N ARG A 175 -12.43 15.69 -7.13
CA ARG A 175 -12.27 17.06 -6.66
C ARG A 175 -13.02 17.26 -5.35
N GLN A 176 -12.41 18.02 -4.41
CA GLN A 176 -13.00 18.36 -3.11
C GLN A 176 -13.51 17.12 -2.34
N ALA A 177 -12.74 16.02 -2.42
CA ALA A 177 -13.15 14.72 -1.90
C ALA A 177 -13.13 14.63 -0.37
N ALA A 178 -12.32 15.46 0.31
CA ALA A 178 -12.19 15.44 1.77
C ALA A 178 -11.59 16.75 2.31
N VAL A 179 -11.69 16.91 3.64
CA VAL A 179 -11.12 18.08 4.37
C VAL A 179 -10.25 17.60 5.53
N PRO A 180 -9.11 16.91 5.29
CA PRO A 180 -8.19 16.53 6.35
C PRO A 180 -7.46 17.75 6.91
N LYS A 181 -7.29 17.83 8.23
CA LYS A 181 -6.55 18.92 8.91
C LYS A 181 -7.01 20.32 8.45
N GLY A 182 -8.30 20.49 8.17
CA GLY A 182 -8.90 21.76 7.75
C GLY A 182 -8.54 22.24 6.32
N ARG A 183 -7.97 21.37 5.48
CA ARG A 183 -7.54 21.72 4.12
C ARG A 183 -8.28 20.92 3.06
N ASN A 184 -8.55 21.52 1.91
CA ASN A 184 -9.10 20.81 0.76
C ASN A 184 -8.16 19.66 0.33
N ARG A 185 -8.75 18.51 0.03
CA ARG A 185 -8.09 17.37 -0.58
C ARG A 185 -8.84 16.95 -1.84
N ASP A 186 -8.24 17.18 -2.98
CA ASP A 186 -8.54 16.46 -4.20
C ASP A 186 -7.83 15.11 -4.14
N THR A 187 -8.54 14.02 -4.48
CA THR A 187 -8.00 12.67 -4.35
C THR A 187 -7.76 12.05 -5.72
N ALA A 188 -6.51 11.71 -6.01
CA ALA A 188 -6.14 10.93 -7.18
C ALA A 188 -6.36 9.44 -6.90
N TRP A 189 -7.00 8.75 -7.85
CA TRP A 189 -7.36 7.34 -7.80
C TRP A 189 -6.51 6.52 -8.74
N TYR A 190 -6.04 5.38 -8.25
CA TYR A 190 -5.28 4.39 -8.98
C TYR A 190 -5.78 3.00 -8.62
N ALA A 191 -5.72 2.06 -9.56
CA ALA A 191 -6.03 0.67 -9.30
C ALA A 191 -5.20 -0.28 -10.16
N ALA A 192 -5.08 -1.51 -9.68
CA ALA A 192 -4.76 -2.69 -10.46
C ALA A 192 -5.94 -3.67 -10.39
N ILE A 193 -6.17 -4.41 -11.46
CA ILE A 193 -7.26 -5.40 -11.51
C ILE A 193 -6.71 -6.82 -11.66
N ASP A 194 -7.54 -7.81 -11.36
CA ASP A 194 -7.17 -9.23 -11.33
C ASP A 194 -6.56 -9.73 -12.65
N SER A 195 -7.06 -9.24 -13.78
CA SER A 195 -6.51 -9.60 -15.10
C SER A 195 -5.09 -9.06 -15.35
N GLU A 196 -4.67 -8.00 -14.65
CA GLU A 196 -3.33 -7.41 -14.72
C GLU A 196 -2.35 -8.12 -13.76
N TRP A 197 -2.88 -8.77 -12.71
CA TRP A 197 -2.08 -9.34 -11.64
C TRP A 197 -1.00 -10.33 -12.09
N PRO A 198 -1.24 -11.27 -12.99
CA PRO A 198 -0.19 -12.21 -13.42
C PRO A 198 1.05 -11.50 -13.97
N ALA A 199 0.86 -10.45 -14.76
CA ALA A 199 1.94 -9.65 -15.33
C ALA A 199 2.63 -8.78 -14.26
N LEU A 200 1.86 -8.17 -13.36
CA LEU A 200 2.38 -7.41 -12.23
C LEU A 200 3.21 -8.29 -11.30
N LYS A 201 2.70 -9.48 -10.95
CA LYS A 201 3.42 -10.46 -10.13
C LYS A 201 4.78 -10.80 -10.73
N ALA A 202 4.83 -11.14 -12.01
CA ALA A 202 6.09 -11.44 -12.70
C ALA A 202 7.06 -10.24 -12.72
N ALA A 203 6.54 -9.02 -12.87
CA ALA A 203 7.34 -7.80 -12.81
C ALA A 203 7.95 -7.58 -11.42
N PHE A 204 7.18 -7.75 -10.36
CA PHE A 204 7.66 -7.64 -8.98
C PHE A 204 8.68 -8.73 -8.64
N GLU A 205 8.40 -9.98 -8.97
CA GLU A 205 9.31 -11.11 -8.70
C GLU A 205 10.64 -10.92 -9.43
N THR A 206 10.60 -10.47 -10.69
CA THR A 206 11.81 -10.12 -11.45
C THR A 206 12.58 -8.97 -10.80
N TRP A 207 11.87 -7.95 -10.31
CA TRP A 207 12.52 -6.79 -9.70
C TRP A 207 13.13 -7.11 -8.33
N LEU A 208 12.42 -7.90 -7.51
CA LEU A 208 12.83 -8.30 -6.15
C LEU A 208 13.90 -9.40 -6.13
N ASP A 209 14.22 -10.01 -7.28
CA ASP A 209 15.32 -10.97 -7.35
C ASP A 209 16.64 -10.30 -6.97
N PRO A 210 17.42 -10.86 -6.03
CA PRO A 210 18.73 -10.34 -5.68
C PRO A 210 19.66 -10.12 -6.88
N ALA A 211 19.57 -10.93 -7.94
CA ALA A 211 20.34 -10.77 -9.16
C ALA A 211 20.02 -9.47 -9.93
N ASN A 212 18.88 -8.83 -9.62
CA ASN A 212 18.54 -7.51 -10.19
C ASN A 212 19.32 -6.36 -9.54
N PHE A 213 20.08 -6.61 -8.50
CA PHE A 213 20.90 -5.59 -7.83
C PHE A 213 22.37 -5.90 -8.00
N ASP A 214 23.18 -4.86 -8.18
CA ASP A 214 24.65 -5.01 -8.22
C ASP A 214 25.23 -4.98 -6.79
N SER A 215 26.56 -5.06 -6.70
CA SER A 215 27.27 -5.04 -5.43
C SER A 215 27.14 -3.73 -4.63
N ALA A 216 26.72 -2.65 -5.28
CA ALA A 216 26.41 -1.37 -4.66
C ALA A 216 24.91 -1.24 -4.31
N GLY A 217 24.11 -2.29 -4.52
CA GLY A 217 22.67 -2.28 -4.28
C GLY A 217 21.84 -1.53 -5.34
N MET A 218 22.45 -1.18 -6.48
CA MET A 218 21.75 -0.48 -7.56
C MET A 218 20.98 -1.46 -8.44
N GLN A 219 19.71 -1.15 -8.72
CA GLN A 219 18.87 -1.97 -9.58
C GLN A 219 19.36 -1.97 -11.03
N ARG A 220 19.47 -3.15 -11.65
CA ARG A 220 19.84 -3.33 -13.06
C ARG A 220 18.66 -3.03 -13.98
N ARG A 221 17.47 -3.46 -13.60
CA ARG A 221 16.21 -3.26 -14.32
C ARG A 221 15.23 -2.50 -13.42
N PRO A 222 14.90 -1.23 -13.73
CA PRO A 222 13.92 -0.47 -12.95
C PRO A 222 12.53 -1.09 -13.01
N LEU A 223 11.81 -1.12 -11.88
CA LEU A 223 10.43 -1.62 -11.81
C LEU A 223 9.51 -0.87 -12.79
N THR A 224 9.70 0.44 -12.96
CA THR A 224 8.94 1.25 -13.93
C THR A 224 9.02 0.73 -15.36
N ARG A 225 10.14 0.10 -15.76
CA ARG A 225 10.26 -0.53 -17.10
C ARG A 225 9.51 -1.86 -17.17
N LEU A 226 9.44 -2.58 -16.06
CA LEU A 226 8.76 -3.86 -15.99
C LEU A 226 7.23 -3.70 -15.95
N THR A 227 6.74 -2.63 -15.34
CA THR A 227 5.31 -2.35 -15.18
C THR A 227 4.72 -1.46 -16.28
N ALA A 228 5.55 -0.74 -17.05
CA ALA A 228 5.10 0.25 -18.04
C ALA A 228 4.10 -0.29 -19.08
N GLY A 229 4.29 -1.53 -19.54
CA GLY A 229 3.39 -2.16 -20.53
C GLY A 229 2.08 -2.68 -19.96
N ILE A 230 1.91 -2.62 -18.63
CA ILE A 230 0.72 -3.13 -17.93
C ILE A 230 -0.27 -1.99 -17.65
N LEU A 231 0.24 -0.76 -17.53
CA LEU A 231 -0.58 0.42 -17.23
C LEU A 231 -1.58 0.72 -18.35
N ASN A 232 -2.87 0.82 -18.00
CA ASN A 232 -3.92 1.17 -18.95
C ASN A 232 -4.05 2.68 -19.19
N ASN A 233 -3.58 3.53 -18.26
CA ASN A 233 -3.58 4.98 -18.42
C ASN A 233 -2.41 5.60 -17.64
N PRO A 234 -1.22 5.68 -18.25
CA PRO A 234 0.01 6.11 -17.58
C PRO A 234 0.10 7.61 -17.25
N ARG A 235 -0.95 8.41 -17.50
CA ARG A 235 -0.97 9.88 -17.31
C ARG A 235 -1.07 10.34 -15.86
#